data_a1327cef720481974918ae5b8ced47eb
#
_entry.id   a1327cef720481974918ae5b8ced47eb
#
_cell.length_a   1.000
_cell.length_b   1.000
_cell.length_c   1.000
_cell.angle_alpha   90.00
_cell.angle_beta   90.00
_cell.angle_gamma   90.00
#
_symmetry.space_group_name_H-M   'P 1'
#
loop_
_entity.id
_entity.type
_entity.pdbx_description
1 polymer ?
#
loop_
_entity_poly.entity_id
_entity_poly.type
_entity_poly.pdbx_seq_one_letter_code
_entity_poly.pdbx_strand_id
1 'polypeptide(L)'
;MLFRSEHGLLFERFLNPERISMPDIDLDFDERRRGEMIKYATEKYGEDRVAQIITYGTIKSKQSIKDSTRVLGYPYAIGEKLTKTLPPAIMGKDISLAGVFDSKDPRYGEASEFRSLYESDPDMKKVVDTARGLEGLKRQWGVHAAGVILSREPLIEVIPIHRRESDGAIITQFDMGACESTGLLKMDFLGLRNLSVLDDALANIKNNQGKEIVLEDLTLDDKRTYELLARGETLGVFQLDGGPMRSLLKSLAPDHFGDISAVIALYRPGPMGENAHNNYADRKNKRKPIEPIHPDLAEPLGEILDDTFGLIVYQEQVMAIAQKVAGFSLGRADLLRKAMGKKNKEIVDKEYVPFAEGMRRSEEHTSELQSPMYLVCRLLLEK
;
A
#
# COMPACT_ATOMS: atom_id res chain seq x y z
N MET A 1 -8.71 -3.60 23.62
CA MET A 1 -8.29 -4.96 23.99
C MET A 1 -9.24 -6.06 23.50
N LEU A 2 -10.57 -5.89 23.58
CA LEU A 2 -11.58 -6.88 23.16
C LEU A 2 -11.43 -7.28 21.68
N PHE A 3 -11.35 -6.32 20.78
CA PHE A 3 -11.24 -6.55 19.33
C PHE A 3 -10.04 -7.42 18.94
N ARG A 4 -8.87 -7.20 19.55
CA ARG A 4 -7.68 -8.00 19.30
C ARG A 4 -7.88 -9.48 19.67
N SER A 5 -8.44 -9.76 20.84
CA SER A 5 -8.67 -11.14 21.31
C SER A 5 -9.77 -11.83 20.53
N GLU A 6 -10.80 -11.11 20.10
CA GLU A 6 -11.89 -11.62 19.28
C GLU A 6 -11.40 -12.09 17.89
N HIS A 7 -10.46 -11.33 17.29
CA HIS A 7 -9.95 -11.64 15.96
C HIS A 7 -8.54 -12.26 15.96
N GLY A 8 -8.00 -12.65 17.11
CA GLY A 8 -6.69 -13.31 17.20
C GLY A 8 -5.50 -12.50 16.67
N LEU A 9 -5.58 -11.14 16.71
CA LEU A 9 -4.56 -10.29 16.09
C LEU A 9 -3.24 -10.33 16.87
N LEU A 10 -2.13 -10.41 16.12
CA LEU A 10 -0.77 -10.35 16.68
C LEU A 10 -0.43 -8.91 17.07
N PHE A 11 -0.17 -8.67 18.37
CA PHE A 11 0.13 -7.34 18.89
C PHE A 11 1.45 -6.79 18.35
N GLU A 12 2.45 -7.64 18.18
CA GLU A 12 3.79 -7.29 17.73
C GLU A 12 3.80 -6.72 16.31
N ARG A 13 2.76 -6.98 15.52
CA ARG A 13 2.55 -6.34 14.23
C ARG A 13 2.25 -4.84 14.35
N PHE A 14 1.55 -4.44 15.41
CA PHE A 14 1.17 -3.05 15.66
C PHE A 14 2.24 -2.31 16.45
N LEU A 15 2.68 -2.91 17.56
CA LEU A 15 3.70 -2.34 18.44
C LEU A 15 4.68 -3.41 18.88
N ASN A 16 5.97 -3.15 18.70
CA ASN A 16 7.05 -4.09 18.91
C ASN A 16 8.28 -3.34 19.45
N PRO A 17 8.86 -3.76 20.59
CA PRO A 17 10.03 -3.11 21.18
C PRO A 17 11.28 -3.09 20.27
N GLU A 18 11.42 -4.07 19.38
CA GLU A 18 12.51 -4.15 18.41
C GLU A 18 12.30 -3.24 17.21
N ARG A 19 11.12 -2.59 17.12
CA ARG A 19 10.77 -1.72 16.00
C ARG A 19 11.34 -0.32 16.20
N ILE A 20 12.25 0.08 15.34
CA ILE A 20 12.87 1.43 15.35
C ILE A 20 11.98 2.47 14.64
N SER A 21 11.07 2.05 13.74
CA SER A 21 10.22 2.97 12.97
C SER A 21 8.94 3.33 13.73
N MET A 22 8.46 4.57 13.51
CA MET A 22 7.14 5.02 14.01
C MET A 22 6.02 4.09 13.55
N PRO A 23 4.93 3.93 14.34
CA PRO A 23 3.75 3.20 13.90
C PRO A 23 3.08 3.93 12.73
N ASP A 24 2.49 3.18 11.82
CA ASP A 24 1.63 3.67 10.76
C ASP A 24 0.19 3.49 11.23
N ILE A 25 -0.55 4.60 11.33
CA ILE A 25 -1.90 4.64 11.92
C ILE A 25 -2.85 5.20 10.89
N ASP A 26 -3.64 4.31 10.29
CA ASP A 26 -4.67 4.65 9.33
C ASP A 26 -6.05 4.53 10.01
N LEU A 27 -6.88 5.56 9.91
CA LEU A 27 -8.23 5.62 10.43
C LEU A 27 -9.20 5.98 9.31
N ASP A 28 -10.11 5.08 9.00
CA ASP A 28 -11.15 5.31 8.00
C ASP A 28 -12.38 5.98 8.62
N PHE A 29 -12.80 7.09 8.01
CA PHE A 29 -13.98 7.85 8.41
C PHE A 29 -14.93 8.06 7.23
N ASP A 30 -16.19 8.30 7.51
CA ASP A 30 -17.14 8.83 6.51
C ASP A 30 -16.53 10.08 5.86
N GLU A 31 -16.41 10.08 4.51
CA GLU A 31 -15.82 11.16 3.73
C GLU A 31 -16.46 12.52 4.07
N ARG A 32 -17.78 12.55 4.28
CA ARG A 32 -18.54 13.78 4.60
C ARG A 32 -18.22 14.33 5.97
N ARG A 33 -17.85 13.47 6.93
CA ARG A 33 -17.65 13.82 8.33
C ARG A 33 -16.18 13.82 8.78
N ARG A 34 -15.25 13.54 7.87
CA ARG A 34 -13.80 13.54 8.17
C ARG A 34 -13.34 14.86 8.83
N GLY A 35 -13.87 15.99 8.38
CA GLY A 35 -13.55 17.31 8.95
C GLY A 35 -13.94 17.44 10.43
N GLU A 36 -15.04 16.82 10.84
CA GLU A 36 -15.48 16.80 12.24
C GLU A 36 -14.48 16.01 13.11
N MET A 37 -13.88 14.95 12.58
CA MET A 37 -12.89 14.14 13.30
C MET A 37 -11.57 14.89 13.50
N ILE A 38 -11.14 15.70 12.52
CA ILE A 38 -9.98 16.57 12.68
C ILE A 38 -10.27 17.62 13.75
N LYS A 39 -11.46 18.22 13.72
CA LYS A 39 -11.91 19.18 14.74
C LYS A 39 -11.95 18.55 16.14
N TYR A 40 -12.52 17.35 16.25
CA TYR A 40 -12.51 16.58 17.52
C TYR A 40 -11.10 16.35 18.06
N ALA A 41 -10.16 15.95 17.19
CA ALA A 41 -8.77 15.77 17.59
C ALA A 41 -8.14 17.08 18.08
N THR A 42 -8.41 18.18 17.38
CA THR A 42 -7.94 19.53 17.75
C THR A 42 -8.50 19.97 19.10
N GLU A 43 -9.81 19.79 19.33
CA GLU A 43 -10.46 20.12 20.61
C GLU A 43 -9.94 19.27 21.77
N LYS A 44 -9.69 17.96 21.51
CA LYS A 44 -9.25 17.02 22.54
C LYS A 44 -7.79 17.17 22.94
N TYR A 45 -6.90 17.43 21.98
CA TYR A 45 -5.45 17.43 22.20
C TYR A 45 -4.83 18.84 22.24
N GLY A 46 -5.54 19.86 21.77
CA GLY A 46 -5.12 21.26 21.72
C GLY A 46 -4.87 21.77 20.32
N GLU A 47 -5.29 23.01 20.05
CA GLU A 47 -5.08 23.68 18.75
C GLU A 47 -3.60 23.88 18.40
N ASP A 48 -2.76 23.97 19.41
CA ASP A 48 -1.31 24.11 19.29
C ASP A 48 -0.57 22.79 19.05
N ARG A 49 -1.26 21.64 19.13
CA ARG A 49 -0.69 20.29 19.09
C ARG A 49 -1.15 19.42 17.91
N VAL A 50 -2.11 19.92 17.16
CA VAL A 50 -2.69 19.21 16.00
C VAL A 50 -2.52 20.06 14.75
N ALA A 51 -1.97 19.48 13.69
CA ALA A 51 -1.82 20.15 12.40
C ALA A 51 -2.04 19.18 11.23
N GLN A 52 -2.54 19.70 10.12
CA GLN A 52 -2.54 18.99 8.85
C GLN A 52 -1.15 19.09 8.21
N ILE A 53 -0.75 18.07 7.46
CA ILE A 53 0.57 18.03 6.82
C ILE A 53 0.53 18.79 5.50
N ILE A 54 1.54 19.64 5.26
CA ILE A 54 1.76 20.27 3.96
C ILE A 54 2.20 19.25 2.92
N THR A 55 1.82 19.48 1.67
CA THR A 55 2.38 18.79 0.51
C THR A 55 2.95 19.80 -0.48
N TYR A 56 4.05 19.44 -1.13
CA TYR A 56 4.63 20.26 -2.17
C TYR A 56 4.46 19.59 -3.53
N GLY A 57 3.71 20.25 -4.42
CA GLY A 57 3.66 19.85 -5.82
C GLY A 57 4.97 20.16 -6.52
N THR A 58 5.59 19.15 -7.14
CA THR A 58 6.82 19.32 -7.93
C THR A 58 6.50 19.41 -9.41
N ILE A 59 7.33 20.17 -10.14
CA ILE A 59 7.25 20.26 -11.61
C ILE A 59 7.73 18.93 -12.18
N LYS A 60 6.87 18.23 -12.93
CA LYS A 60 7.21 17.00 -13.63
C LYS A 60 7.66 17.27 -15.07
N SER A 61 8.27 16.28 -15.74
CA SER A 61 8.87 16.38 -17.08
C SER A 61 7.98 17.07 -18.13
N LYS A 62 6.72 16.66 -18.27
CA LYS A 62 5.80 17.30 -19.24
C LYS A 62 5.49 18.75 -18.90
N GLN A 63 5.33 19.05 -17.61
CA GLN A 63 5.04 20.41 -17.18
C GLN A 63 6.27 21.31 -17.31
N SER A 64 7.47 20.82 -16.98
CA SER A 64 8.72 21.58 -17.14
C SER A 64 8.96 21.99 -18.59
N ILE A 65 8.70 21.10 -19.57
CA ILE A 65 8.79 21.40 -20.99
C ILE A 65 7.80 22.50 -21.39
N LYS A 66 6.54 22.40 -20.98
CA LYS A 66 5.52 23.41 -21.28
C LYS A 66 5.84 24.77 -20.66
N ASP A 67 6.29 24.77 -19.40
CA ASP A 67 6.67 26.01 -18.73
C ASP A 67 7.91 26.63 -19.35
N SER A 68 8.92 25.84 -19.71
CA SER A 68 10.12 26.32 -20.43
C SER A 68 9.79 26.88 -21.79
N THR A 69 8.91 26.23 -22.57
CA THR A 69 8.44 26.73 -23.87
C THR A 69 7.81 28.11 -23.73
N ARG A 70 6.94 28.28 -22.73
CA ARG A 70 6.25 29.53 -22.47
C ARG A 70 7.20 30.64 -22.00
N VAL A 71 8.09 30.34 -21.06
CA VAL A 71 9.03 31.32 -20.48
C VAL A 71 10.05 31.80 -21.50
N LEU A 72 10.47 30.91 -22.38
CA LEU A 72 11.39 31.27 -23.51
C LEU A 72 10.70 31.97 -24.67
N GLY A 73 9.37 32.17 -24.61
CA GLY A 73 8.60 32.84 -25.66
C GLY A 73 8.38 32.01 -26.92
N TYR A 74 8.59 30.72 -26.91
CA TYR A 74 8.34 29.83 -28.02
C TYR A 74 6.84 29.52 -28.21
N PRO A 75 6.38 29.23 -29.43
CA PRO A 75 5.03 28.78 -29.69
C PRO A 75 4.69 27.51 -28.89
N TYR A 76 3.46 27.45 -28.35
CA TYR A 76 2.97 26.31 -27.57
C TYR A 76 3.11 24.95 -28.28
N ALA A 77 3.01 24.97 -29.63
CA ALA A 77 3.16 23.77 -30.46
C ALA A 77 4.51 23.04 -30.29
N ILE A 78 5.60 23.77 -29.98
CA ILE A 78 6.92 23.18 -29.71
C ILE A 78 6.87 22.31 -28.45
N GLY A 79 6.35 22.86 -27.37
CA GLY A 79 6.19 22.10 -26.10
C GLY A 79 5.23 20.94 -26.24
N GLU A 80 4.16 21.09 -27.00
CA GLU A 80 3.20 20.02 -27.27
C GLU A 80 3.84 18.88 -28.08
N LYS A 81 4.61 19.20 -29.13
CA LYS A 81 5.34 18.21 -29.92
C LYS A 81 6.32 17.42 -29.08
N LEU A 82 7.15 18.09 -28.24
CA LEU A 82 8.07 17.43 -27.31
C LEU A 82 7.35 16.55 -26.29
N THR A 83 6.27 17.03 -25.69
CA THR A 83 5.57 16.25 -24.65
C THR A 83 4.84 15.03 -25.20
N LYS A 84 4.45 15.03 -26.49
CA LYS A 84 3.83 13.86 -27.15
C LYS A 84 4.81 12.73 -27.43
N THR A 85 6.10 13.03 -27.61
CA THR A 85 7.15 12.02 -27.84
C THR A 85 7.74 11.45 -26.54
N LEU A 86 7.34 11.99 -25.38
CA LEU A 86 7.70 11.35 -24.10
C LEU A 86 6.92 10.05 -23.93
N PRO A 87 7.58 8.98 -23.43
CA PRO A 87 6.93 7.74 -23.10
C PRO A 87 5.72 7.93 -22.16
N PRO A 88 4.67 7.11 -22.28
CA PRO A 88 3.51 7.20 -21.41
C PRO A 88 3.90 6.90 -19.96
N ALA A 89 3.15 7.45 -19.01
CA ALA A 89 3.36 7.15 -17.59
C ALA A 89 3.07 5.66 -17.29
N ILE A 90 3.95 5.00 -16.53
CA ILE A 90 3.73 3.65 -16.03
C ILE A 90 3.35 3.76 -14.55
N MET A 91 2.20 3.22 -14.17
CA MET A 91 1.67 3.30 -12.80
C MET A 91 1.67 4.75 -12.24
N GLY A 92 1.33 5.73 -13.10
CA GLY A 92 1.30 7.16 -12.74
C GLY A 92 2.67 7.85 -12.63
N LYS A 93 3.77 7.15 -12.95
CA LYS A 93 5.12 7.73 -12.96
C LYS A 93 5.56 8.02 -14.38
N ASP A 94 5.78 9.30 -14.67
CA ASP A 94 6.45 9.72 -15.91
C ASP A 94 7.96 9.40 -15.84
N ILE A 95 8.59 9.21 -17.00
CA ILE A 95 10.05 9.19 -17.07
C ILE A 95 10.57 10.60 -16.79
N SER A 96 11.66 10.71 -16.01
CA SER A 96 12.31 12.00 -15.79
C SER A 96 13.09 12.45 -17.03
N LEU A 97 13.30 13.75 -17.19
CA LEU A 97 14.15 14.25 -18.28
C LEU A 97 15.60 13.77 -18.12
N ALA A 98 16.08 13.55 -16.91
CA ALA A 98 17.35 12.91 -16.68
C ALA A 98 17.37 11.46 -17.19
N GLY A 99 16.34 10.67 -16.90
CA GLY A 99 16.21 9.28 -17.35
C GLY A 99 16.09 9.14 -18.88
N VAL A 100 15.46 10.11 -19.55
CA VAL A 100 15.41 10.15 -21.01
C VAL A 100 16.80 10.11 -21.66
N PHE A 101 17.81 10.69 -20.99
CA PHE A 101 19.19 10.76 -21.50
C PHE A 101 20.17 9.80 -20.81
N ASP A 102 19.73 9.07 -19.81
CA ASP A 102 20.56 8.08 -19.11
C ASP A 102 20.39 6.68 -19.74
N SER A 103 21.43 6.19 -20.40
CA SER A 103 21.44 4.86 -21.02
C SER A 103 21.26 3.69 -20.03
N LYS A 104 21.40 3.94 -18.74
CA LYS A 104 21.15 2.95 -17.67
C LYS A 104 19.69 2.92 -17.23
N ASP A 105 18.88 3.92 -17.59
CA ASP A 105 17.45 3.92 -17.27
C ASP A 105 16.75 2.78 -18.05
N PRO A 106 15.96 1.94 -17.39
CA PRO A 106 15.25 0.84 -18.05
C PRO A 106 14.35 1.29 -19.21
N ARG A 107 13.91 2.54 -19.19
CA ARG A 107 13.00 3.11 -20.17
C ARG A 107 13.72 3.98 -21.22
N TYR A 108 15.05 4.00 -21.21
CA TYR A 108 15.84 4.77 -22.16
C TYR A 108 15.46 4.51 -23.63
N GLY A 109 15.23 3.23 -23.99
CA GLY A 109 14.86 2.82 -25.34
C GLY A 109 13.53 3.43 -25.83
N GLU A 110 12.58 3.64 -24.92
CA GLU A 110 11.26 4.18 -25.24
C GLU A 110 11.29 5.66 -25.66
N ALA A 111 12.33 6.41 -25.28
CA ALA A 111 12.45 7.85 -25.51
C ALA A 111 13.31 8.23 -26.74
N SER A 112 13.53 7.33 -27.68
CA SER A 112 14.37 7.57 -28.87
C SER A 112 13.87 8.73 -29.75
N GLU A 113 12.56 8.81 -29.99
CA GLU A 113 11.94 9.90 -30.76
C GLU A 113 12.14 11.26 -30.09
N PHE A 114 11.99 11.32 -28.75
CA PHE A 114 12.24 12.54 -28.00
C PHE A 114 13.69 13.03 -28.17
N ARG A 115 14.67 12.09 -28.04
CA ARG A 115 16.09 12.43 -28.24
C ARG A 115 16.39 12.89 -29.66
N SER A 116 15.78 12.27 -30.65
CA SER A 116 15.94 12.71 -32.05
C SER A 116 15.44 14.15 -32.27
N LEU A 117 14.32 14.53 -31.66
CA LEU A 117 13.83 15.91 -31.70
C LEU A 117 14.77 16.89 -31.00
N TYR A 118 15.28 16.48 -29.82
CA TYR A 118 16.25 17.26 -29.06
C TYR A 118 17.55 17.53 -29.84
N GLU A 119 18.03 16.55 -30.62
CA GLU A 119 19.28 16.66 -31.37
C GLU A 119 19.10 17.42 -32.70
N SER A 120 17.92 17.31 -33.32
CA SER A 120 17.67 17.86 -34.68
C SER A 120 17.25 19.32 -34.68
N ASP A 121 16.76 19.88 -33.58
CA ASP A 121 16.18 21.22 -33.51
C ASP A 121 16.78 22.04 -32.35
N PRO A 122 17.54 23.11 -32.64
CA PRO A 122 18.18 23.96 -31.61
C PRO A 122 17.18 24.61 -30.65
N ASP A 123 15.99 24.97 -31.09
CA ASP A 123 14.97 25.57 -30.27
C ASP A 123 14.37 24.56 -29.30
N MET A 124 14.11 23.34 -29.78
CA MET A 124 13.68 22.21 -28.92
C MET A 124 14.76 21.84 -27.92
N LYS A 125 16.02 21.82 -28.32
CA LYS A 125 17.16 21.61 -27.44
C LYS A 125 17.18 22.63 -26.31
N LYS A 126 17.07 23.91 -26.60
CA LYS A 126 17.06 25.00 -25.63
C LYS A 126 15.87 24.88 -24.66
N VAL A 127 14.69 24.50 -25.15
CA VAL A 127 13.51 24.25 -24.32
C VAL A 127 13.76 23.10 -23.37
N VAL A 128 14.30 21.97 -23.83
CA VAL A 128 14.56 20.79 -22.99
C VAL A 128 15.66 21.05 -21.98
N ASP A 129 16.76 21.72 -22.38
CA ASP A 129 17.86 22.06 -21.44
C ASP A 129 17.36 22.97 -20.32
N THR A 130 16.49 23.95 -20.61
CA THR A 130 15.84 24.78 -19.61
C THR A 130 14.89 23.95 -18.74
N ALA A 131 14.11 23.05 -19.34
CA ALA A 131 13.17 22.18 -18.64
C ALA A 131 13.85 21.26 -17.64
N ARG A 132 15.05 20.75 -17.94
CA ARG A 132 15.85 19.93 -17.03
C ARG A 132 16.24 20.68 -15.74
N GLY A 133 16.40 21.99 -15.80
CA GLY A 133 16.64 22.83 -14.63
C GLY A 133 15.39 23.12 -13.81
N LEU A 134 14.20 23.01 -14.42
CA LEU A 134 12.91 23.24 -13.76
C LEU A 134 12.30 21.95 -13.18
N GLU A 135 12.61 20.80 -13.78
CA GLU A 135 12.07 19.52 -13.31
C GLU A 135 12.48 19.25 -11.86
N GLY A 136 11.52 18.82 -11.05
CA GLY A 136 11.74 18.51 -9.63
C GLY A 136 11.66 19.72 -8.69
N LEU A 137 11.64 20.96 -9.20
CA LEU A 137 11.46 22.13 -8.34
C LEU A 137 10.05 22.14 -7.73
N LYS A 138 9.94 22.61 -6.50
CA LYS A 138 8.66 22.84 -5.83
C LYS A 138 7.95 24.01 -6.50
N ARG A 139 6.68 23.83 -6.85
CA ARG A 139 5.89 24.85 -7.55
C ARG A 139 4.81 25.47 -6.67
N GLN A 140 4.06 24.64 -6.01
CA GLN A 140 2.95 25.03 -5.16
C GLN A 140 2.88 24.12 -3.95
N TRP A 141 2.27 24.61 -2.89
CA TRP A 141 1.93 23.81 -1.74
C TRP A 141 0.44 23.45 -1.75
N GLY A 142 0.13 22.39 -1.05
CA GLY A 142 -1.22 21.93 -0.76
C GLY A 142 -1.28 21.32 0.62
N VAL A 143 -2.39 20.67 0.94
CA VAL A 143 -2.57 19.94 2.21
C VAL A 143 -2.66 18.45 1.89
N HIS A 144 -2.02 17.62 2.69
CA HIS A 144 -2.11 16.18 2.57
C HIS A 144 -3.55 15.71 2.72
N ALA A 145 -4.00 14.82 1.84
CA ALA A 145 -5.40 14.39 1.81
C ALA A 145 -5.88 13.73 3.11
N ALA A 146 -4.97 13.07 3.85
CA ALA A 146 -5.29 12.29 5.04
C ALA A 146 -4.45 12.67 6.26
N GLY A 147 -3.17 13.02 6.08
CA GLY A 147 -2.17 13.15 7.14
C GLY A 147 -2.46 14.26 8.15
N VAL A 148 -2.53 13.88 9.41
CA VAL A 148 -2.66 14.76 10.57
C VAL A 148 -1.51 14.45 11.53
N ILE A 149 -0.82 15.51 11.99
CA ILE A 149 0.21 15.40 13.02
C ILE A 149 -0.43 15.61 14.38
N LEU A 150 -0.07 14.71 15.31
CA LEU A 150 -0.30 14.91 16.74
C LEU A 150 1.02 15.06 17.46
N SER A 151 1.13 16.07 18.33
CA SER A 151 2.31 16.31 19.14
C SER A 151 1.99 16.27 20.63
N ARG A 152 2.97 15.83 21.42
CA ARG A 152 2.91 15.93 22.89
C ARG A 152 3.12 17.36 23.36
N GLU A 153 3.94 18.11 22.64
CA GLU A 153 4.33 19.49 22.94
C GLU A 153 3.73 20.43 21.90
N PRO A 154 3.65 21.75 22.17
CA PRO A 154 3.22 22.71 21.17
C PRO A 154 4.04 22.58 19.89
N LEU A 155 3.37 22.43 18.74
CA LEU A 155 4.04 22.20 17.44
C LEU A 155 5.00 23.30 17.05
N ILE A 156 4.74 24.55 17.46
CA ILE A 156 5.60 25.69 17.15
C ILE A 156 7.00 25.58 17.77
N GLU A 157 7.15 24.79 18.83
CA GLU A 157 8.43 24.52 19.47
C GLU A 157 9.25 23.45 18.75
N VAL A 158 8.60 22.65 17.87
CA VAL A 158 9.22 21.53 17.18
C VAL A 158 9.44 21.80 15.69
N ILE A 159 8.43 22.36 15.02
CA ILE A 159 8.44 22.65 13.58
C ILE A 159 7.77 23.98 13.26
N PRO A 160 8.13 24.63 12.13
CA PRO A 160 7.40 25.78 11.65
C PRO A 160 5.99 25.37 11.19
N ILE A 161 5.00 26.16 11.58
CA ILE A 161 3.61 25.99 11.22
C ILE A 161 3.04 27.29 10.65
N HIS A 162 1.91 27.21 9.94
CA HIS A 162 1.15 28.38 9.53
C HIS A 162 -0.35 28.13 9.66
N ARG A 163 -1.11 29.20 9.78
CA ARG A 163 -2.58 29.15 9.81
C ARG A 163 -3.10 29.47 8.41
N ARG A 164 -3.95 28.60 7.86
CA ARG A 164 -4.64 28.88 6.60
C ARG A 164 -5.75 29.89 6.83
N GLU A 165 -5.73 30.99 6.06
CA GLU A 165 -6.67 32.08 6.24
C GLU A 165 -8.13 31.72 5.97
N SER A 166 -8.37 30.79 5.03
CA SER A 166 -9.73 30.45 4.59
C SER A 166 -10.57 29.74 5.63
N ASP A 167 -9.98 28.96 6.53
CA ASP A 167 -10.70 28.11 7.51
C ASP A 167 -10.01 28.04 8.88
N GLY A 168 -8.90 28.74 9.06
CA GLY A 168 -8.15 28.77 10.30
C GLY A 168 -7.35 27.49 10.62
N ALA A 169 -7.32 26.52 9.74
CA ALA A 169 -6.60 25.26 9.96
C ALA A 169 -5.10 25.48 10.14
N ILE A 170 -4.52 24.80 11.12
CA ILE A 170 -3.06 24.78 11.32
C ILE A 170 -2.44 23.76 10.38
N ILE A 171 -1.41 24.18 9.65
CA ILE A 171 -0.71 23.39 8.65
C ILE A 171 0.79 23.42 8.94
N THR A 172 1.47 22.27 8.87
CA THR A 172 2.93 22.21 9.00
C THR A 172 3.59 22.89 7.80
N GLN A 173 4.79 23.45 7.99
CA GLN A 173 5.64 23.90 6.87
C GLN A 173 6.70 22.87 6.49
N PHE A 174 6.82 21.80 7.26
CA PHE A 174 7.60 20.62 6.92
C PHE A 174 6.70 19.58 6.25
N ASP A 175 7.21 18.92 5.22
CA ASP A 175 6.55 17.80 4.57
C ASP A 175 6.56 16.56 5.49
N MET A 176 5.86 15.50 5.05
CA MET A 176 5.70 14.26 5.80
C MET A 176 7.04 13.67 6.28
N GLY A 177 8.03 13.59 5.38
CA GLY A 177 9.34 13.00 5.71
C GLY A 177 10.10 13.82 6.75
N ALA A 178 10.05 15.15 6.65
CA ALA A 178 10.67 16.04 7.63
C ALA A 178 9.95 15.99 8.99
N CYS A 179 8.62 15.91 9.02
CA CYS A 179 7.86 15.71 10.25
C CYS A 179 8.21 14.38 10.94
N GLU A 180 8.29 13.28 10.19
CA GLU A 180 8.69 11.97 10.73
C GLU A 180 10.12 11.99 11.28
N SER A 181 11.07 12.65 10.59
CA SER A 181 12.46 12.75 11.04
C SER A 181 12.64 13.57 12.32
N THR A 182 11.70 14.48 12.62
CA THR A 182 11.65 15.22 13.91
C THR A 182 10.96 14.44 15.03
N GLY A 183 10.50 13.21 14.76
CA GLY A 183 9.85 12.35 15.76
C GLY A 183 8.37 12.63 15.99
N LEU A 184 7.72 13.41 15.10
CA LEU A 184 6.29 13.66 15.19
C LEU A 184 5.47 12.48 14.70
N LEU A 185 4.38 12.17 15.41
CA LEU A 185 3.46 11.10 15.06
C LEU A 185 2.50 11.56 13.96
N LYS A 186 2.53 10.86 12.83
CA LYS A 186 1.55 10.99 11.76
C LYS A 186 0.40 10.01 11.97
N MET A 187 -0.81 10.48 11.79
CA MET A 187 -2.02 9.67 11.70
C MET A 187 -2.73 10.00 10.38
N ASP A 188 -3.15 9.00 9.64
CA ASP A 188 -3.89 9.19 8.41
C ASP A 188 -5.40 9.09 8.68
N PHE A 189 -6.08 10.24 8.59
CA PHE A 189 -7.54 10.34 8.68
C PHE A 189 -8.09 10.21 7.28
N LEU A 190 -8.42 9.00 6.88
CA LEU A 190 -8.86 8.67 5.53
C LEU A 190 -10.37 8.89 5.38
N GLY A 191 -10.78 9.65 4.37
CA GLY A 191 -12.19 9.74 3.98
C GLY A 191 -12.57 8.57 3.08
N LEU A 192 -13.45 7.69 3.55
CA LEU A 192 -13.91 6.53 2.81
C LEU A 192 -15.39 6.70 2.41
N ARG A 193 -15.64 6.90 1.11
CA ARG A 193 -17.01 7.09 0.57
C ARG A 193 -17.95 5.92 0.86
N ASN A 194 -17.42 4.70 0.95
CA ASN A 194 -18.23 3.53 1.25
C ASN A 194 -18.87 3.58 2.64
N LEU A 195 -18.23 4.23 3.61
CA LEU A 195 -18.86 4.48 4.92
C LEU A 195 -20.08 5.40 4.79
N SER A 196 -19.99 6.44 3.92
CA SER A 196 -21.14 7.29 3.61
C SER A 196 -22.29 6.51 2.95
N VAL A 197 -21.96 5.57 2.04
CA VAL A 197 -22.96 4.71 1.40
C VAL A 197 -23.64 3.79 2.41
N LEU A 198 -22.89 3.22 3.35
CA LEU A 198 -23.44 2.39 4.42
C LEU A 198 -24.38 3.19 5.34
N ASP A 199 -23.96 4.39 5.74
CA ASP A 199 -24.79 5.28 6.57
C ASP A 199 -26.11 5.63 5.88
N ASP A 200 -26.06 6.00 4.60
CA ASP A 200 -27.26 6.26 3.79
C ASP A 200 -28.15 5.01 3.64
N ALA A 201 -27.54 3.82 3.49
CA ALA A 201 -28.29 2.56 3.41
C ALA A 201 -29.04 2.25 4.71
N LEU A 202 -28.37 2.41 5.87
CA LEU A 202 -28.99 2.23 7.18
C LEU A 202 -30.14 3.21 7.40
N ALA A 203 -29.94 4.49 7.06
CA ALA A 203 -30.99 5.51 7.13
C ALA A 203 -32.21 5.16 6.24
N ASN A 204 -31.96 4.70 5.01
CA ASN A 204 -33.01 4.28 4.08
C ASN A 204 -33.79 3.06 4.60
N ILE A 205 -33.12 2.06 5.18
CA ILE A 205 -33.77 0.88 5.77
C ILE A 205 -34.65 1.32 6.95
N LYS A 206 -34.12 2.17 7.83
CA LYS A 206 -34.88 2.70 8.97
C LYS A 206 -36.13 3.47 8.52
N ASN A 207 -35.97 4.37 7.54
CA ASN A 207 -37.08 5.20 7.05
C ASN A 207 -38.16 4.41 6.29
N ASN A 208 -37.75 3.42 5.48
CA ASN A 208 -38.67 2.69 4.62
C ASN A 208 -39.28 1.42 5.26
N GLN A 209 -38.55 0.79 6.18
CA GLN A 209 -38.92 -0.49 6.78
C GLN A 209 -39.13 -0.41 8.29
N GLY A 210 -38.80 0.73 8.94
CA GLY A 210 -38.85 0.88 10.39
C GLY A 210 -37.85 -0.02 11.15
N LYS A 211 -36.88 -0.60 10.46
CA LYS A 211 -35.87 -1.49 11.04
C LYS A 211 -34.61 -0.71 11.38
N GLU A 212 -34.12 -0.89 12.60
CA GLU A 212 -32.80 -0.40 13.02
C GLU A 212 -31.80 -1.55 12.94
N ILE A 213 -30.72 -1.35 12.16
CA ILE A 213 -29.65 -2.34 11.97
C ILE A 213 -28.40 -1.77 12.59
N VAL A 214 -27.78 -2.55 13.48
CA VAL A 214 -26.45 -2.31 14.04
C VAL A 214 -25.48 -3.21 13.27
N LEU A 215 -24.49 -2.63 12.60
CA LEU A 215 -23.58 -3.38 11.73
C LEU A 215 -22.72 -4.38 12.51
N GLU A 216 -22.37 -4.04 13.73
CA GLU A 216 -21.58 -4.88 14.64
C GLU A 216 -22.32 -6.16 15.07
N ASP A 217 -23.64 -6.15 15.03
CA ASP A 217 -24.48 -7.31 15.38
C ASP A 217 -24.73 -8.26 14.20
N LEU A 218 -24.24 -7.91 13.00
CA LEU A 218 -24.41 -8.75 11.81
C LEU A 218 -23.54 -10.01 11.92
N THR A 219 -24.17 -11.17 11.72
CA THR A 219 -23.42 -12.42 11.56
C THR A 219 -22.78 -12.48 10.18
N LEU A 220 -21.57 -13.07 10.09
CA LEU A 220 -20.82 -13.17 8.84
C LEU A 220 -21.06 -14.52 8.12
N ASP A 221 -22.23 -15.13 8.33
CA ASP A 221 -22.60 -16.47 7.85
C ASP A 221 -23.80 -16.50 6.92
N ASP A 222 -24.28 -15.34 6.43
CA ASP A 222 -25.42 -15.28 5.51
C ASP A 222 -25.11 -15.92 4.16
N LYS A 223 -25.67 -17.10 3.92
CA LYS A 223 -25.50 -17.88 2.70
C LYS A 223 -25.90 -17.14 1.44
N ARG A 224 -26.97 -16.33 1.49
CA ARG A 224 -27.44 -15.59 0.31
C ARG A 224 -26.41 -14.56 -0.14
N THR A 225 -25.73 -13.94 0.81
CA THR A 225 -24.63 -13.01 0.51
C THR A 225 -23.50 -13.74 -0.22
N TYR A 226 -23.05 -14.91 0.28
CA TYR A 226 -22.02 -15.68 -0.40
C TYR A 226 -22.45 -16.20 -1.77
N GLU A 227 -23.69 -16.63 -1.95
CA GLU A 227 -24.24 -17.01 -3.25
C GLU A 227 -24.22 -15.85 -4.25
N LEU A 228 -24.57 -14.62 -3.82
CA LEU A 228 -24.48 -13.41 -4.64
C LEU A 228 -23.02 -13.14 -5.06
N LEU A 229 -22.06 -13.22 -4.11
CA LEU A 229 -20.64 -13.06 -4.36
C LEU A 229 -20.11 -14.13 -5.34
N ALA A 230 -20.52 -15.40 -5.15
CA ALA A 230 -20.13 -16.52 -6.01
C ALA A 230 -20.67 -16.37 -7.45
N ARG A 231 -21.80 -15.75 -7.65
CA ARG A 231 -22.30 -15.39 -8.99
C ARG A 231 -21.60 -14.19 -9.61
N GLY A 232 -20.73 -13.49 -8.83
CA GLY A 232 -20.08 -12.27 -9.26
C GLY A 232 -21.04 -11.10 -9.52
N GLU A 233 -22.17 -11.08 -8.85
CA GLU A 233 -23.17 -10.02 -8.89
C GLU A 233 -22.81 -8.89 -7.90
N THR A 234 -21.59 -8.39 -8.01
CA THR A 234 -20.96 -7.52 -6.99
C THR A 234 -20.85 -6.07 -7.46
N LEU A 235 -21.71 -5.63 -8.37
CA LEU A 235 -21.73 -4.23 -8.78
C LEU A 235 -22.05 -3.33 -7.57
N GLY A 236 -21.14 -2.38 -7.29
CA GLY A 236 -21.25 -1.49 -6.13
C GLY A 236 -20.79 -2.08 -4.80
N VAL A 237 -20.35 -3.34 -4.77
CA VAL A 237 -19.72 -3.93 -3.58
C VAL A 237 -18.27 -3.49 -3.51
N PHE A 238 -17.89 -2.84 -2.42
CA PHE A 238 -16.56 -2.27 -2.23
C PHE A 238 -15.43 -3.27 -2.52
N GLN A 239 -14.47 -2.86 -3.33
CA GLN A 239 -13.31 -3.65 -3.80
C GLN A 239 -13.64 -4.90 -4.62
N LEU A 240 -14.89 -5.36 -4.66
CA LEU A 240 -15.30 -6.60 -5.32
C LEU A 240 -16.03 -6.40 -6.65
N ASP A 241 -16.21 -5.15 -7.11
CA ASP A 241 -17.02 -4.76 -8.27
C ASP A 241 -16.26 -4.74 -9.61
N GLY A 242 -14.92 -4.79 -9.60
CA GLY A 242 -14.12 -4.81 -10.82
C GLY A 242 -14.32 -6.08 -11.67
N GLY A 243 -14.31 -5.94 -12.99
CA GLY A 243 -14.52 -7.07 -13.93
C GLY A 243 -13.67 -8.31 -13.63
N PRO A 244 -12.32 -8.16 -13.56
CA PRO A 244 -11.45 -9.30 -13.24
C PRO A 244 -11.68 -9.88 -11.83
N MET A 245 -11.98 -9.03 -10.83
CA MET A 245 -12.33 -9.50 -9.47
C MET A 245 -13.62 -10.31 -9.49
N ARG A 246 -14.63 -9.89 -10.23
CA ARG A 246 -15.89 -10.65 -10.42
C ARG A 246 -15.65 -12.02 -11.05
N SER A 247 -14.72 -12.11 -12.00
CA SER A 247 -14.32 -13.39 -12.61
C SER A 247 -13.61 -14.30 -11.60
N LEU A 248 -12.75 -13.74 -10.75
CA LEU A 248 -12.10 -14.48 -9.67
C LEU A 248 -13.12 -14.98 -8.64
N LEU A 249 -14.08 -14.15 -8.22
CA LEU A 249 -15.14 -14.54 -7.28
C LEU A 249 -16.00 -15.71 -7.82
N LYS A 250 -16.31 -15.70 -9.12
CA LYS A 250 -16.99 -16.84 -9.77
C LYS A 250 -16.17 -18.11 -9.72
N SER A 251 -14.85 -18.01 -9.94
CA SER A 251 -13.95 -19.15 -9.87
C SER A 251 -13.74 -19.66 -8.45
N LEU A 252 -13.63 -18.75 -7.48
CA LEU A 252 -13.43 -19.05 -6.07
C LEU A 252 -14.68 -19.66 -5.44
N ALA A 253 -15.87 -19.16 -5.81
CA ALA A 253 -17.16 -19.51 -5.20
C ALA A 253 -17.09 -19.38 -3.66
N PRO A 254 -16.96 -18.15 -3.11
CA PRO A 254 -16.82 -17.94 -1.68
C PRO A 254 -18.04 -18.46 -0.93
N ASP A 255 -17.82 -19.09 0.23
CA ASP A 255 -18.88 -19.66 1.08
C ASP A 255 -18.74 -19.26 2.55
N HIS A 256 -17.66 -18.55 2.91
CA HIS A 256 -17.43 -18.01 4.26
C HIS A 256 -16.56 -16.75 4.21
N PHE A 257 -16.52 -16.00 5.34
CA PHE A 257 -15.83 -14.72 5.41
C PHE A 257 -14.32 -14.82 5.17
N GLY A 258 -13.68 -15.93 5.56
CA GLY A 258 -12.27 -16.17 5.31
C GLY A 258 -11.90 -16.13 3.82
N ASP A 259 -12.79 -16.59 2.93
CA ASP A 259 -12.58 -16.48 1.49
C ASP A 259 -12.54 -15.04 0.99
N ILE A 260 -13.38 -14.16 1.56
CA ILE A 260 -13.38 -12.74 1.21
C ILE A 260 -12.08 -12.09 1.66
N SER A 261 -11.63 -12.40 2.88
CA SER A 261 -10.32 -11.95 3.38
C SER A 261 -9.18 -12.40 2.46
N ALA A 262 -9.18 -13.69 2.09
CA ALA A 262 -8.16 -14.27 1.22
C ALA A 262 -8.15 -13.64 -0.18
N VAL A 263 -9.31 -13.46 -0.80
CA VAL A 263 -9.40 -12.88 -2.15
C VAL A 263 -8.88 -11.44 -2.18
N ILE A 264 -9.20 -10.63 -1.16
CA ILE A 264 -8.70 -9.26 -1.05
C ILE A 264 -7.17 -9.23 -0.85
N ALA A 265 -6.63 -10.18 -0.10
CA ALA A 265 -5.19 -10.30 0.10
C ALA A 265 -4.45 -10.76 -1.17
N LEU A 266 -5.05 -11.68 -1.92
CA LEU A 266 -4.46 -12.29 -3.11
C LEU A 266 -4.62 -11.46 -4.39
N TYR A 267 -5.65 -10.61 -4.46
CA TYR A 267 -5.90 -9.78 -5.64
C TYR A 267 -5.04 -8.51 -5.61
N ARG A 268 -3.73 -8.69 -5.69
CA ARG A 268 -2.70 -7.64 -5.72
C ARG A 268 -1.62 -7.99 -6.73
N PRO A 269 -0.91 -7.00 -7.31
CA PRO A 269 0.07 -7.27 -8.38
C PRO A 269 1.11 -8.36 -8.07
N GLY A 270 1.62 -8.42 -6.84
CA GLY A 270 2.58 -9.46 -6.42
C GLY A 270 1.98 -10.87 -6.48
N PRO A 271 0.97 -11.20 -5.64
CA PRO A 271 0.35 -12.54 -5.65
C PRO A 271 -0.28 -12.91 -6.98
N MET A 272 -0.80 -11.92 -7.74
CA MET A 272 -1.34 -12.19 -9.09
C MET A 272 -0.23 -12.58 -10.07
N GLY A 273 0.97 -11.97 -9.98
CA GLY A 273 2.13 -12.34 -10.80
C GLY A 273 2.53 -13.80 -10.63
N GLU A 274 2.41 -14.33 -9.40
CA GLU A 274 2.67 -15.73 -9.04
C GLU A 274 1.44 -16.64 -9.24
N ASN A 275 0.36 -16.14 -9.81
CA ASN A 275 -0.89 -16.87 -10.00
C ASN A 275 -1.51 -17.44 -8.70
N ALA A 276 -1.15 -16.90 -7.55
CA ALA A 276 -1.58 -17.39 -6.24
C ALA A 276 -3.11 -17.31 -6.05
N HIS A 277 -3.75 -16.29 -6.60
CA HIS A 277 -5.19 -16.09 -6.57
C HIS A 277 -5.98 -17.22 -7.26
N ASN A 278 -5.51 -17.69 -8.43
CA ASN A 278 -6.14 -18.82 -9.12
C ASN A 278 -5.80 -20.15 -8.43
N ASN A 279 -4.56 -20.31 -7.95
CA ASN A 279 -4.18 -21.50 -7.21
C ASN A 279 -5.01 -21.68 -5.94
N TYR A 280 -5.30 -20.58 -5.21
CA TYR A 280 -6.19 -20.60 -4.05
C TYR A 280 -7.60 -21.08 -4.45
N ALA A 281 -8.19 -20.46 -5.47
CA ALA A 281 -9.51 -20.83 -5.97
C ALA A 281 -9.59 -22.28 -6.44
N ASP A 282 -8.55 -22.77 -7.12
CA ASP A 282 -8.48 -24.14 -7.64
C ASP A 282 -8.32 -25.17 -6.51
N ARG A 283 -7.48 -24.89 -5.51
CA ARG A 283 -7.26 -25.78 -4.36
C ARG A 283 -8.48 -25.84 -3.46
N LYS A 284 -9.09 -24.70 -3.14
CA LYS A 284 -10.35 -24.61 -2.40
C LYS A 284 -11.43 -25.49 -3.03
N ASN A 285 -11.62 -25.38 -4.33
CA ASN A 285 -12.67 -26.09 -5.07
C ASN A 285 -12.21 -27.49 -5.55
N LYS A 286 -11.11 -28.01 -5.01
CA LYS A 286 -10.56 -29.36 -5.33
C LYS A 286 -10.29 -29.58 -6.83
N ARG A 287 -10.06 -28.51 -7.60
CA ARG A 287 -9.66 -28.58 -9.01
C ARG A 287 -8.16 -28.86 -9.16
N LYS A 288 -7.38 -28.53 -8.12
CA LYS A 288 -5.94 -28.88 -8.01
C LYS A 288 -5.68 -29.49 -6.64
N PRO A 289 -4.70 -30.39 -6.52
CA PRO A 289 -4.24 -30.90 -5.24
C PRO A 289 -3.59 -29.79 -4.40
N ILE A 290 -3.65 -29.91 -3.08
CA ILE A 290 -2.89 -29.06 -2.17
C ILE A 290 -1.48 -29.67 -2.13
N GLU A 291 -0.54 -28.96 -2.75
CA GLU A 291 0.88 -29.34 -2.74
C GLU A 291 1.61 -28.48 -1.71
N PRO A 292 2.40 -29.08 -0.81
CA PRO A 292 3.23 -28.33 0.12
C PRO A 292 4.29 -27.54 -0.66
N ILE A 293 4.79 -26.48 -0.06
CA ILE A 293 5.89 -25.67 -0.62
C ILE A 293 7.12 -26.54 -0.89
N HIS A 294 7.40 -27.46 0.03
CA HIS A 294 8.39 -28.53 -0.11
C HIS A 294 7.93 -29.74 0.69
N PRO A 295 8.21 -30.99 0.26
CA PRO A 295 7.80 -32.19 1.00
C PRO A 295 8.21 -32.17 2.47
N ASP A 296 9.45 -31.79 2.78
CA ASP A 296 9.98 -31.74 4.15
C ASP A 296 9.36 -30.64 5.02
N LEU A 297 8.69 -29.68 4.40
CA LEU A 297 7.99 -28.58 5.09
C LEU A 297 6.47 -28.84 5.19
N ALA A 298 5.98 -29.97 4.71
CA ALA A 298 4.56 -30.29 4.71
C ALA A 298 4.00 -30.31 6.14
N GLU A 299 4.64 -31.07 7.03
CA GLU A 299 4.24 -31.21 8.43
C GLU A 299 4.50 -29.92 9.23
N PRO A 300 5.72 -29.33 9.23
CA PRO A 300 5.99 -28.11 9.98
C PRO A 300 5.13 -26.92 9.61
N LEU A 301 4.75 -26.76 8.33
CA LEU A 301 3.96 -25.63 7.86
C LEU A 301 2.46 -25.92 7.78
N GLY A 302 2.01 -27.16 7.96
CA GLY A 302 0.60 -27.55 7.89
C GLY A 302 -0.27 -26.68 8.77
N GLU A 303 0.00 -26.61 10.07
CA GLU A 303 -0.79 -25.79 11.01
C GLU A 303 -0.83 -24.28 10.68
N ILE A 304 0.13 -23.77 9.89
CA ILE A 304 0.17 -22.36 9.48
C ILE A 304 -0.55 -22.14 8.15
N LEU A 305 -0.53 -23.11 7.25
CA LEU A 305 -0.96 -22.95 5.87
C LEU A 305 -2.21 -23.76 5.49
N ASP A 306 -2.70 -24.64 6.34
CA ASP A 306 -3.86 -25.49 6.02
C ASP A 306 -5.11 -24.66 5.72
N ASP A 307 -5.39 -23.61 6.51
CA ASP A 307 -6.51 -22.69 6.30
C ASP A 307 -6.43 -21.91 4.98
N THR A 308 -5.24 -21.86 4.38
CA THR A 308 -4.99 -21.18 3.09
C THR A 308 -4.55 -22.15 1.99
N PHE A 309 -4.92 -23.41 2.13
CA PHE A 309 -4.68 -24.47 1.14
C PHE A 309 -3.20 -24.60 0.72
N GLY A 310 -2.29 -24.47 1.70
CA GLY A 310 -0.83 -24.56 1.47
C GLY A 310 -0.21 -23.35 0.80
N LEU A 311 -0.90 -22.21 0.77
CA LEU A 311 -0.42 -20.95 0.20
C LEU A 311 -0.10 -19.92 1.30
N ILE A 312 0.98 -19.18 1.10
CA ILE A 312 1.27 -18.01 1.95
C ILE A 312 0.42 -16.84 1.42
N VAL A 313 -0.63 -16.49 2.17
CA VAL A 313 -1.60 -15.43 1.83
C VAL A 313 -1.38 -14.19 2.72
N TYR A 314 -1.19 -14.41 4.01
CA TYR A 314 -1.15 -13.36 5.02
C TYR A 314 0.27 -13.08 5.51
N GLN A 315 0.51 -11.83 5.89
CA GLN A 315 1.79 -11.41 6.46
C GLN A 315 2.08 -12.09 7.80
N GLU A 316 1.04 -12.42 8.56
CA GLU A 316 1.12 -13.17 9.82
C GLU A 316 1.67 -14.58 9.60
N GLN A 317 1.34 -15.21 8.48
CA GLN A 317 1.91 -16.53 8.12
C GLN A 317 3.41 -16.43 7.87
N VAL A 318 3.89 -15.34 7.25
CA VAL A 318 5.33 -15.10 7.09
C VAL A 318 6.02 -15.01 8.44
N MET A 319 5.43 -14.29 9.39
CA MET A 319 5.96 -14.17 10.75
C MET A 319 5.96 -15.50 11.48
N ALA A 320 4.86 -16.25 11.40
CA ALA A 320 4.74 -17.57 12.01
C ALA A 320 5.74 -18.59 11.43
N ILE A 321 5.95 -18.57 10.11
CA ILE A 321 6.96 -19.40 9.45
C ILE A 321 8.36 -19.04 9.96
N ALA A 322 8.71 -17.75 10.02
CA ALA A 322 10.01 -17.32 10.51
C ALA A 322 10.26 -17.73 11.98
N GLN A 323 9.23 -17.68 12.83
CA GLN A 323 9.32 -18.16 14.20
C GLN A 323 9.49 -19.67 14.29
N LYS A 324 8.60 -20.40 13.62
CA LYS A 324 8.56 -21.86 13.73
C LYS A 324 9.78 -22.53 13.09
N VAL A 325 10.15 -22.07 11.91
CA VAL A 325 11.20 -22.71 11.09
C VAL A 325 12.60 -22.20 11.46
N ALA A 326 12.75 -20.89 11.73
CA ALA A 326 14.05 -20.29 11.98
C ALA A 326 14.28 -19.83 13.43
N GLY A 327 13.29 -20.02 14.32
CA GLY A 327 13.40 -19.64 15.73
C GLY A 327 13.50 -18.12 15.95
N PHE A 328 12.98 -17.32 15.02
CA PHE A 328 13.00 -15.85 15.15
C PHE A 328 12.07 -15.40 16.28
N SER A 329 12.47 -14.33 16.98
CA SER A 329 11.52 -13.60 17.84
C SER A 329 10.41 -12.98 16.98
N LEU A 330 9.24 -12.71 17.58
CA LEU A 330 8.16 -11.99 16.88
C LEU A 330 8.64 -10.63 16.33
N GLY A 331 9.48 -9.93 17.10
CA GLY A 331 10.06 -8.68 16.68
C GLY A 331 10.92 -8.79 15.43
N ARG A 332 11.82 -9.78 15.40
CA ARG A 332 12.68 -10.05 14.25
C ARG A 332 11.86 -10.53 13.04
N ALA A 333 10.86 -11.35 13.26
CA ALA A 333 9.94 -11.79 12.20
C ALA A 333 9.18 -10.60 11.58
N ASP A 334 8.77 -9.59 12.36
CA ASP A 334 8.17 -8.36 11.85
C ASP A 334 9.14 -7.52 11.02
N LEU A 335 10.42 -7.44 11.42
CA LEU A 335 11.44 -6.75 10.62
C LEU A 335 11.65 -7.43 9.27
N LEU A 336 11.74 -8.76 9.23
CA LEU A 336 11.82 -9.54 7.99
C LEU A 336 10.60 -9.28 7.10
N ARG A 337 9.40 -9.41 7.66
CA ARG A 337 8.14 -9.14 6.96
C ARG A 337 8.11 -7.73 6.33
N LYS A 338 8.56 -6.70 7.06
CA LYS A 338 8.63 -5.32 6.56
C LYS A 338 9.63 -5.16 5.43
N ALA A 339 10.81 -5.78 5.56
CA ALA A 339 11.83 -5.74 4.52
C ALA A 339 11.32 -6.34 3.21
N MET A 340 10.58 -7.44 3.31
CA MET A 340 9.92 -8.07 2.16
C MET A 340 8.83 -7.16 1.56
N GLY A 341 7.94 -6.61 2.36
CA GLY A 341 6.86 -5.72 1.91
C GLY A 341 7.37 -4.45 1.23
N LYS A 342 8.51 -3.90 1.69
CA LYS A 342 9.17 -2.73 1.08
C LYS A 342 10.13 -3.10 -0.05
N LYS A 343 10.29 -4.38 -0.36
CA LYS A 343 11.25 -4.92 -1.35
C LYS A 343 12.69 -4.44 -1.08
N ASN A 344 13.06 -4.34 0.21
CA ASN A 344 14.40 -3.95 0.61
C ASN A 344 15.34 -5.16 0.59
N LYS A 345 15.95 -5.38 -0.57
CA LYS A 345 16.81 -6.52 -0.83
C LYS A 345 18.00 -6.61 0.16
N GLU A 346 18.60 -5.48 0.52
CA GLU A 346 19.77 -5.47 1.43
C GLU A 346 19.43 -6.03 2.82
N ILE A 347 18.24 -5.67 3.36
CA ILE A 347 17.80 -6.18 4.68
C ILE A 347 17.45 -7.65 4.56
N VAL A 348 16.76 -8.05 3.49
CA VAL A 348 16.39 -9.45 3.28
C VAL A 348 17.64 -10.32 3.13
N ASP A 349 18.63 -9.90 2.34
CA ASP A 349 19.91 -10.60 2.18
C ASP A 349 20.68 -10.72 3.52
N LYS A 350 20.60 -9.71 4.38
CA LYS A 350 21.18 -9.77 5.74
C LYS A 350 20.47 -10.76 6.65
N GLU A 351 19.16 -10.88 6.54
CA GLU A 351 18.37 -11.82 7.35
C GLU A 351 18.44 -13.27 6.84
N TYR A 352 18.91 -13.48 5.61
CA TYR A 352 19.06 -14.82 5.03
C TYR A 352 19.97 -15.73 5.86
N VAL A 353 21.17 -15.25 6.22
CA VAL A 353 22.14 -16.07 6.97
C VAL A 353 21.61 -16.48 8.34
N PRO A 354 21.10 -15.56 9.18
CA PRO A 354 20.50 -15.94 10.48
C PRO A 354 19.27 -16.84 10.35
N PHE A 355 18.47 -16.66 9.30
CA PHE A 355 17.32 -17.53 9.03
C PHE A 355 17.80 -18.96 8.73
N ALA A 356 18.80 -19.10 7.87
CA ALA A 356 19.42 -20.37 7.52
C ALA A 356 20.04 -21.08 8.73
N GLU A 357 20.75 -20.33 9.57
CA GLU A 357 21.36 -20.86 10.81
C GLU A 357 20.29 -21.30 11.81
N GLY A 358 19.19 -20.53 11.92
CA GLY A 358 18.06 -20.86 12.77
C GLY A 358 17.42 -22.18 12.35
N MET A 359 17.18 -22.37 11.05
CA MET A 359 16.65 -23.63 10.53
C MET A 359 17.53 -24.85 10.86
N ARG A 360 18.86 -24.69 10.76
CA ARG A 360 19.79 -25.79 11.09
C ARG A 360 19.81 -26.14 12.58
N ARG A 361 19.47 -25.21 13.47
CA ARG A 361 19.42 -25.43 14.92
C ARG A 361 18.11 -26.00 15.40
N SER A 362 17.07 -25.89 14.60
CA SER A 362 15.76 -26.41 14.95
C SER A 362 15.81 -27.95 14.93
N GLU A 363 15.54 -28.58 16.08
CA GLU A 363 15.53 -30.04 16.20
C GLU A 363 14.42 -30.71 15.36
N GLU A 364 13.45 -29.95 14.90
CA GLU A 364 12.35 -30.40 14.05
C GLU A 364 12.79 -30.62 12.58
N HIS A 365 14.00 -30.17 12.20
CA HIS A 365 14.46 -30.19 10.81
C HIS A 365 15.81 -30.88 10.70
N THR A 366 15.81 -32.14 10.32
CA THR A 366 16.99 -32.95 10.09
C THR A 366 17.79 -32.53 8.85
N SER A 367 19.03 -32.94 8.79
CA SER A 367 20.22 -32.56 8.05
C SER A 367 20.16 -32.39 6.51
N GLU A 368 19.00 -32.52 5.84
CA GLU A 368 18.88 -32.47 4.37
C GLU A 368 18.28 -31.15 3.82
N LEU A 369 18.07 -30.15 4.64
CA LEU A 369 17.29 -28.93 4.32
C LEU A 369 18.06 -27.79 3.63
N GLN A 370 19.12 -28.02 2.89
CA GLN A 370 19.77 -26.94 2.12
C GLN A 370 18.91 -26.42 0.96
N SER A 371 18.08 -27.27 0.35
CA SER A 371 17.24 -26.95 -0.80
C SER A 371 15.92 -26.26 -0.42
N PRO A 372 15.15 -26.71 0.60
CA PRO A 372 13.92 -26.05 1.03
C PRO A 372 14.14 -24.64 1.55
N MET A 373 15.26 -24.39 2.21
CA MET A 373 15.62 -23.09 2.74
C MET A 373 15.74 -22.02 1.66
N TYR A 374 16.41 -22.34 0.56
CA TYR A 374 16.53 -21.44 -0.60
C TYR A 374 15.15 -21.15 -1.20
N LEU A 375 14.29 -22.16 -1.25
CA LEU A 375 12.93 -22.06 -1.79
C LEU A 375 12.03 -21.19 -0.91
N VAL A 376 12.05 -21.37 0.42
CA VAL A 376 11.29 -20.53 1.37
C VAL A 376 11.76 -19.09 1.31
N CYS A 377 13.08 -18.87 1.36
CA CYS A 377 13.63 -17.53 1.23
C CYS A 377 13.30 -16.90 -0.12
N ARG A 378 13.37 -17.66 -1.22
CA ARG A 378 13.02 -17.19 -2.56
C ARG A 378 11.54 -16.86 -2.70
N LEU A 379 10.65 -17.71 -2.23
CA LEU A 379 9.20 -17.45 -2.20
C LEU A 379 8.83 -16.27 -1.32
N LEU A 380 9.56 -16.06 -0.23
CA LEU A 380 9.39 -14.89 0.63
C LEU A 380 9.98 -13.61 0.01
N LEU A 381 11.00 -13.74 -0.87
CA LEU A 381 11.71 -12.63 -1.50
C LEU A 381 11.08 -12.16 -2.82
N GLU A 382 10.47 -13.07 -3.59
CA GLU A 382 9.89 -12.77 -4.90
C GLU A 382 8.46 -12.20 -4.82
N LYS A 383 7.86 -12.13 -3.62
CA LYS A 383 6.59 -11.43 -3.33
C LYS A 383 6.82 -9.97 -2.96
#